data_2cde916205a80a0924f4ed72150be284
#
_entry.id   2cde916205a80a0924f4ed72150be284
#
_cell.length_a   1.000
_cell.length_b   1.000
_cell.length_c   1.000
_cell.angle_alpha   90.00
_cell.angle_beta   90.00
_cell.angle_gamma   90.00
#
_symmetry.space_group_name_H-M   'P 1'
#
loop_
_entity.id
_entity.type
_entity.pdbx_description
1 polymer ?
#
loop_
_entity_poly.entity_id
_entity_poly.type
_entity_poly.pdbx_seq_one_letter_code
_entity_poly.pdbx_strand_id
1 'polypeptide(L)'
;MTNPLVTIAIPSYNHAKYIGETIQSALDQTFQDFEILIVDDSSTDNTLEIIKKFTDSRIRLIVSEKNQGVCQTSNICIQNAQEKYIALIASDDIMEKTKLEKQINFLEQNSNYGAVFSGMEVIDENGVTNKKKTKKYTKIFEKENRSRFEWLKYFFHHGNCIAAPSLLAKTSALKETGNFNKIITQAHDLDLWIRLCLQGYEIHIIHEKLLKYRERNNNENLSSNTKDTRIRLLFDNEKVLKNFLKISSLNDFIKIFPDSSGASLQFFSKEEEKIIIDYLIFKEAYKNSPNHYHTQFAVSLLYETLQKDGAEEILNKNFGFDFNEYKKIITQNPLGVLLEKCNEPFSKKILKSFLKI
;
A
#
# COMPACT_ATOMS: atom_id res chain seq x y z
N MET A 1 -17.58 -10.50 30.39
CA MET A 1 -18.12 -10.19 29.04
C MET A 1 -17.07 -10.66 28.05
N THR A 2 -17.45 -11.43 27.07
CA THR A 2 -16.54 -11.83 25.96
C THR A 2 -16.27 -10.57 25.13
N ASN A 3 -15.00 -10.34 24.74
CA ASN A 3 -14.68 -9.27 23.80
C ASN A 3 -15.43 -9.47 22.49
N PRO A 4 -15.87 -8.40 21.80
CA PRO A 4 -16.49 -8.53 20.49
C PRO A 4 -15.53 -9.15 19.47
N LEU A 5 -16.06 -9.66 18.35
CA LEU A 5 -15.23 -10.32 17.33
C LEU A 5 -14.45 -9.33 16.47
N VAL A 6 -14.99 -8.12 16.26
CA VAL A 6 -14.47 -7.13 15.32
C VAL A 6 -14.32 -5.76 15.93
N THR A 7 -13.19 -5.08 15.70
CA THR A 7 -13.06 -3.63 15.85
C THR A 7 -13.32 -2.96 14.49
N ILE A 8 -14.35 -2.10 14.40
CA ILE A 8 -14.50 -1.15 13.29
C ILE A 8 -13.66 0.08 13.63
N ALA A 9 -12.57 0.27 12.91
CA ALA A 9 -11.59 1.34 13.14
C ALA A 9 -11.84 2.53 12.20
N ILE A 10 -12.08 3.70 12.78
CA ILE A 10 -12.37 4.95 12.06
C ILE A 10 -11.32 6.00 12.43
N PRO A 11 -10.20 6.10 11.68
CA PRO A 11 -9.32 7.27 11.80
C PRO A 11 -10.05 8.50 11.27
N SER A 12 -10.05 9.60 12.01
CA SER A 12 -10.82 10.81 11.71
C SER A 12 -9.97 12.07 11.83
N TYR A 13 -10.16 13.00 10.88
CA TYR A 13 -9.62 14.35 10.97
C TYR A 13 -10.42 15.32 10.10
N ASN A 14 -11.05 16.34 10.71
CA ASN A 14 -11.79 17.41 10.02
C ASN A 14 -12.84 16.88 9.02
N HIS A 15 -13.68 15.96 9.46
CA HIS A 15 -14.74 15.34 8.67
C HIS A 15 -16.14 15.56 9.28
N ALA A 16 -16.38 16.73 9.91
CA ALA A 16 -17.67 17.07 10.52
C ALA A 16 -18.88 16.82 9.60
N LYS A 17 -18.73 17.08 8.30
CA LYS A 17 -19.81 16.89 7.33
C LYS A 17 -20.18 15.40 7.11
N TYR A 18 -19.29 14.47 7.34
CA TYR A 18 -19.41 13.08 6.89
C TYR A 18 -19.40 12.04 8.00
N ILE A 19 -18.68 12.32 9.10
CA ILE A 19 -18.42 11.35 10.17
C ILE A 19 -19.70 10.75 10.76
N GLY A 20 -20.80 11.52 10.83
CA GLY A 20 -22.08 11.03 11.30
C GLY A 20 -22.65 9.91 10.42
N GLU A 21 -22.57 10.03 9.10
CA GLU A 21 -23.01 8.99 8.16
C GLU A 21 -22.13 7.76 8.27
N THR A 22 -20.80 7.94 8.41
CA THR A 22 -19.85 6.84 8.59
C THR A 22 -20.17 6.04 9.85
N ILE A 23 -20.35 6.71 11.01
CA ILE A 23 -20.69 6.04 12.28
C ILE A 23 -22.03 5.31 12.16
N GLN A 24 -23.05 5.94 11.59
CA GLN A 24 -24.35 5.32 11.41
C GLN A 24 -24.26 4.07 10.54
N SER A 25 -23.49 4.11 9.44
CA SER A 25 -23.31 2.96 8.57
C SER A 25 -22.59 1.77 9.25
N ALA A 26 -21.72 2.08 10.21
CA ALA A 26 -21.06 1.06 11.04
C ALA A 26 -22.04 0.45 12.06
N LEU A 27 -22.92 1.25 12.66
CA LEU A 27 -23.97 0.79 13.57
C LEU A 27 -25.03 -0.06 12.85
N ASP A 28 -25.31 0.23 11.58
CA ASP A 28 -26.33 -0.43 10.76
C ASP A 28 -25.87 -1.78 10.14
N GLN A 29 -24.67 -2.28 10.49
CA GLN A 29 -24.19 -3.56 9.97
C GLN A 29 -25.09 -4.72 10.39
N THR A 30 -25.30 -5.71 9.51
CA THR A 30 -26.07 -6.94 9.84
C THR A 30 -25.36 -7.80 10.88
N PHE A 31 -24.03 -7.81 10.88
CA PHE A 31 -23.20 -8.45 11.90
C PHE A 31 -23.07 -7.51 13.10
N GLN A 32 -23.49 -7.95 14.31
CA GLN A 32 -23.62 -7.06 15.48
C GLN A 32 -22.55 -7.25 16.57
N ASP A 33 -21.67 -8.25 16.45
CA ASP A 33 -20.63 -8.54 17.46
C ASP A 33 -19.35 -7.72 17.16
N PHE A 34 -19.44 -6.40 17.34
CA PHE A 34 -18.35 -5.44 17.09
C PHE A 34 -18.29 -4.32 18.12
N GLU A 35 -17.10 -3.70 18.24
CA GLU A 35 -16.91 -2.34 18.75
C GLU A 35 -16.64 -1.36 17.60
N ILE A 36 -16.88 -0.08 17.82
CA ILE A 36 -16.43 1.01 16.94
C ILE A 36 -15.36 1.81 17.68
N LEU A 37 -14.14 1.76 17.18
CA LEU A 37 -13.04 2.56 17.69
C LEU A 37 -12.78 3.75 16.78
N ILE A 38 -13.10 4.94 17.26
CA ILE A 38 -12.83 6.19 16.56
C ILE A 38 -11.57 6.81 17.16
N VAL A 39 -10.59 7.12 16.30
CA VAL A 39 -9.41 7.90 16.71
C VAL A 39 -9.45 9.22 15.97
N ASP A 40 -9.74 10.30 16.72
CA ASP A 40 -9.72 11.65 16.16
C ASP A 40 -8.32 12.26 16.26
N ASP A 41 -7.80 12.69 15.14
CA ASP A 41 -6.44 13.20 15.00
C ASP A 41 -6.34 14.71 15.25
N SER A 42 -6.94 15.16 16.36
CA SER A 42 -6.97 16.56 16.77
C SER A 42 -7.74 17.46 15.79
N SER A 43 -8.99 17.06 15.48
CA SER A 43 -9.86 17.85 14.59
C SER A 43 -10.09 19.26 15.13
N THR A 44 -10.10 20.24 14.22
CA THR A 44 -10.31 21.66 14.50
C THR A 44 -11.70 22.16 14.10
N ASP A 45 -12.47 21.32 13.41
CA ASP A 45 -13.88 21.56 13.06
C ASP A 45 -14.83 20.88 14.08
N ASN A 46 -16.12 20.83 13.78
CA ASN A 46 -17.14 20.24 14.66
C ASN A 46 -17.15 18.70 14.66
N THR A 47 -16.11 18.02 14.16
CA THR A 47 -16.04 16.54 14.08
C THR A 47 -16.28 15.90 15.45
N LEU A 48 -15.56 16.34 16.50
CA LEU A 48 -15.68 15.81 17.85
C LEU A 48 -17.07 16.01 18.46
N GLU A 49 -17.71 17.15 18.19
CA GLU A 49 -19.06 17.43 18.66
C GLU A 49 -20.08 16.47 18.05
N ILE A 50 -19.90 16.12 16.76
CA ILE A 50 -20.77 15.16 16.07
C ILE A 50 -20.56 13.76 16.61
N ILE A 51 -19.31 13.32 16.78
CA ILE A 51 -19.00 12.00 17.35
C ILE A 51 -19.66 11.83 18.74
N LYS A 52 -19.55 12.84 19.59
CA LYS A 52 -20.11 12.81 20.96
C LYS A 52 -21.64 12.76 21.02
N LYS A 53 -22.37 13.02 19.93
CA LYS A 53 -23.83 12.84 19.88
C LYS A 53 -24.26 11.38 19.80
N PHE A 54 -23.35 10.48 19.40
CA PHE A 54 -23.62 9.06 19.40
C PHE A 54 -23.38 8.46 20.79
N THR A 55 -24.42 7.89 21.37
CA THR A 55 -24.41 7.35 22.74
C THR A 55 -24.40 5.82 22.80
N ASP A 56 -24.22 5.15 21.67
CA ASP A 56 -24.12 3.68 21.61
C ASP A 56 -22.90 3.20 22.40
N SER A 57 -23.11 2.26 23.31
CA SER A 57 -22.08 1.75 24.23
C SER A 57 -20.92 1.01 23.52
N ARG A 58 -21.09 0.64 22.27
CA ARG A 58 -20.05 0.01 21.44
C ARG A 58 -19.03 1.02 20.91
N ILE A 59 -19.30 2.32 21.02
CA ILE A 59 -18.42 3.37 20.51
C ILE A 59 -17.39 3.76 21.55
N ARG A 60 -16.12 3.65 21.18
CA ARG A 60 -14.97 4.12 21.96
C ARG A 60 -14.21 5.19 21.17
N LEU A 61 -14.02 6.36 21.80
CA LEU A 61 -13.32 7.50 21.20
C LEU A 61 -11.97 7.70 21.87
N ILE A 62 -10.93 7.86 21.05
CA ILE A 62 -9.60 8.35 21.43
C ILE A 62 -9.36 9.66 20.70
N VAL A 63 -8.86 10.67 21.41
CA VAL A 63 -8.51 11.98 20.83
C VAL A 63 -7.00 12.18 20.94
N SER A 64 -6.34 12.41 19.82
CA SER A 64 -4.92 12.71 19.77
C SER A 64 -4.64 14.14 20.30
N GLU A 65 -3.50 14.34 20.94
CA GLU A 65 -3.10 15.68 21.41
C GLU A 65 -2.75 16.63 20.26
N LYS A 66 -2.31 16.08 19.13
CA LYS A 66 -1.95 16.82 17.91
C LYS A 66 -2.20 15.97 16.67
N ASN A 67 -2.32 16.62 15.52
CA ASN A 67 -2.41 15.91 14.24
C ASN A 67 -1.09 15.17 13.95
N GLN A 68 -1.20 13.85 13.70
CA GLN A 68 -0.10 12.92 13.46
C GLN A 68 -0.18 12.27 12.07
N GLY A 69 -1.28 12.51 11.34
CA GLY A 69 -1.56 11.98 10.02
C GLY A 69 -2.17 10.59 10.01
N VAL A 70 -2.80 10.26 8.87
CA VAL A 70 -3.65 9.07 8.70
C VAL A 70 -2.95 7.76 9.07
N CYS A 71 -1.68 7.57 8.74
CA CYS A 71 -0.95 6.34 9.06
C CYS A 71 -0.80 6.15 10.57
N GLN A 72 -0.44 7.20 11.30
CA GLN A 72 -0.28 7.13 12.75
C GLN A 72 -1.63 6.95 13.45
N THR A 73 -2.66 7.66 12.99
CA THR A 73 -4.02 7.53 13.52
C THR A 73 -4.57 6.12 13.30
N SER A 74 -4.37 5.55 12.11
CA SER A 74 -4.70 4.14 11.83
C SER A 74 -3.90 3.16 12.69
N ASN A 75 -2.62 3.45 12.95
CA ASN A 75 -1.79 2.61 13.84
C ASN A 75 -2.27 2.65 15.28
N ILE A 76 -2.76 3.79 15.77
CA ILE A 76 -3.40 3.89 17.09
C ILE A 76 -4.65 3.01 17.14
N CYS A 77 -5.46 3.00 16.07
CA CYS A 77 -6.60 2.06 15.97
C CYS A 77 -6.12 0.60 16.07
N ILE A 78 -5.13 0.19 15.27
CA ILE A 78 -4.62 -1.19 15.23
C ILE A 78 -4.02 -1.60 16.59
N GLN A 79 -3.28 -0.71 17.24
CA GLN A 79 -2.66 -0.98 18.56
C GLN A 79 -3.70 -1.16 19.66
N ASN A 80 -4.81 -0.40 19.59
CA ASN A 80 -5.89 -0.44 20.58
C ASN A 80 -6.98 -1.48 20.25
N ALA A 81 -6.98 -2.10 19.06
CA ALA A 81 -7.84 -3.21 18.73
C ALA A 81 -7.35 -4.48 19.45
N GLN A 82 -8.25 -5.15 20.20
CA GLN A 82 -7.99 -6.39 20.93
C GLN A 82 -8.72 -7.58 20.30
N GLU A 83 -9.63 -7.32 19.39
CA GLU A 83 -10.52 -8.25 18.75
C GLU A 83 -9.79 -9.06 17.67
N LYS A 84 -10.38 -10.19 17.29
CA LYS A 84 -9.81 -11.09 16.26
C LYS A 84 -9.62 -10.40 14.92
N TYR A 85 -10.58 -9.55 14.54
CA TYR A 85 -10.60 -8.83 13.28
C TYR A 85 -10.64 -7.31 13.47
N ILE A 86 -10.10 -6.60 12.50
CA ILE A 86 -10.20 -5.15 12.39
C ILE A 86 -10.69 -4.76 10.99
N ALA A 87 -11.76 -3.98 10.94
CA ALA A 87 -12.28 -3.36 9.72
C ALA A 87 -11.86 -1.89 9.70
N LEU A 88 -11.09 -1.49 8.70
CA LEU A 88 -10.70 -0.09 8.53
C LEU A 88 -11.66 0.60 7.58
N ILE A 89 -12.17 1.77 7.96
CA ILE A 89 -12.97 2.65 7.11
C ILE A 89 -12.55 4.10 7.29
N ALA A 90 -12.48 4.86 6.18
CA ALA A 90 -12.24 6.30 6.25
C ALA A 90 -13.48 7.03 6.83
N SER A 91 -13.26 8.09 7.58
CA SER A 91 -14.31 8.83 8.29
C SER A 91 -15.24 9.67 7.38
N ASP A 92 -15.07 9.58 6.06
CA ASP A 92 -15.93 10.17 5.02
C ASP A 92 -16.61 9.14 4.11
N ASP A 93 -16.35 7.83 4.31
CA ASP A 93 -16.92 6.73 3.54
C ASP A 93 -18.12 6.09 4.27
N ILE A 94 -18.87 5.22 3.56
CA ILE A 94 -20.06 4.54 4.07
C ILE A 94 -19.90 3.02 3.85
N MET A 95 -20.13 2.22 4.89
CA MET A 95 -20.17 0.76 4.81
C MET A 95 -21.54 0.29 4.28
N GLU A 96 -21.55 -0.64 3.33
CA GLU A 96 -22.79 -1.36 3.01
C GLU A 96 -23.17 -2.31 4.15
N LYS A 97 -24.47 -2.47 4.39
CA LYS A 97 -25.01 -3.18 5.57
C LYS A 97 -24.46 -4.58 5.79
N THR A 98 -24.15 -5.30 4.72
CA THR A 98 -23.65 -6.69 4.76
C THR A 98 -22.15 -6.82 4.68
N LYS A 99 -21.39 -5.71 4.74
CA LYS A 99 -19.94 -5.73 4.56
C LYS A 99 -19.24 -6.62 5.57
N LEU A 100 -19.46 -6.41 6.86
CA LEU A 100 -18.80 -7.20 7.91
C LEU A 100 -19.17 -8.69 7.81
N GLU A 101 -20.46 -8.99 7.69
CA GLU A 101 -20.95 -10.37 7.59
C GLU A 101 -20.25 -11.15 6.48
N LYS A 102 -20.18 -10.58 5.27
CA LYS A 102 -19.55 -11.25 4.11
C LYS A 102 -18.05 -11.41 4.28
N GLN A 103 -17.38 -10.39 4.78
CA GLN A 103 -15.93 -10.40 4.95
C GLN A 103 -15.50 -11.35 6.09
N ILE A 104 -16.23 -11.37 7.21
CA ILE A 104 -15.98 -12.29 8.32
C ILE A 104 -16.19 -13.73 7.87
N ASN A 105 -17.33 -14.03 7.23
CA ASN A 105 -17.62 -15.37 6.72
C ASN A 105 -16.50 -15.87 5.80
N PHE A 106 -15.92 -14.99 4.97
CA PHE A 106 -14.79 -15.37 4.12
C PHE A 106 -13.55 -15.72 4.96
N LEU A 107 -13.14 -14.87 5.92
CA LEU A 107 -11.93 -15.10 6.71
C LEU A 107 -12.06 -16.27 7.69
N GLU A 108 -13.26 -16.56 8.19
CA GLU A 108 -13.50 -17.74 9.06
C GLU A 108 -13.37 -19.05 8.29
N GLN A 109 -13.72 -19.05 7.01
CA GLN A 109 -13.62 -20.25 6.14
C GLN A 109 -12.22 -20.40 5.52
N ASN A 110 -11.38 -19.36 5.54
CA ASN A 110 -10.11 -19.32 4.83
C ASN A 110 -8.96 -18.86 5.74
N SER A 111 -8.43 -19.78 6.53
CA SER A 111 -7.47 -19.47 7.61
C SER A 111 -6.10 -18.94 7.14
N ASN A 112 -5.69 -19.19 5.90
CA ASN A 112 -4.45 -18.69 5.30
C ASN A 112 -4.54 -17.23 4.83
N TYR A 113 -5.74 -16.65 4.75
CA TYR A 113 -5.92 -15.25 4.39
C TYR A 113 -5.70 -14.34 5.61
N GLY A 114 -4.89 -13.29 5.43
CA GLY A 114 -4.64 -12.26 6.45
C GLY A 114 -5.58 -11.07 6.33
N ALA A 115 -6.08 -10.81 5.12
CA ALA A 115 -6.95 -9.68 4.83
C ALA A 115 -7.92 -9.98 3.69
N VAL A 116 -9.09 -9.34 3.74
CA VAL A 116 -10.10 -9.34 2.69
C VAL A 116 -10.57 -7.91 2.43
N PHE A 117 -10.76 -7.61 1.16
CA PHE A 117 -11.20 -6.32 0.64
C PHE A 117 -12.52 -6.46 -0.11
N SER A 118 -13.08 -5.36 -0.57
CA SER A 118 -14.27 -5.39 -1.41
C SER A 118 -14.21 -4.37 -2.54
N GLY A 119 -15.08 -4.53 -3.51
CA GLY A 119 -15.40 -3.50 -4.48
C GLY A 119 -16.03 -2.27 -3.82
N MET A 120 -16.08 -1.16 -4.56
CA MET A 120 -16.65 0.09 -4.08
C MET A 120 -17.57 0.74 -5.09
N GLU A 121 -18.56 1.46 -4.59
CA GLU A 121 -19.34 2.45 -5.32
C GLU A 121 -18.78 3.84 -5.03
N VAL A 122 -18.62 4.68 -6.05
CA VAL A 122 -18.16 6.06 -5.86
C VAL A 122 -19.36 6.98 -5.68
N ILE A 123 -19.38 7.71 -4.57
CA ILE A 123 -20.38 8.74 -4.28
C ILE A 123 -19.74 10.13 -4.28
N ASP A 124 -20.53 11.16 -4.52
CA ASP A 124 -20.12 12.55 -4.37
C ASP A 124 -20.20 13.01 -2.88
N GLU A 125 -19.91 14.27 -2.63
CA GLU A 125 -19.97 14.86 -1.28
C GLU A 125 -21.37 14.87 -0.64
N ASN A 126 -22.43 14.69 -1.43
CA ASN A 126 -23.83 14.63 -0.99
C ASN A 126 -24.35 13.19 -0.91
N GLY A 127 -23.49 12.18 -1.11
CA GLY A 127 -23.87 10.77 -1.07
C GLY A 127 -24.50 10.25 -2.37
N VAL A 128 -24.52 11.03 -3.44
CA VAL A 128 -25.12 10.63 -4.72
C VAL A 128 -24.13 9.80 -5.53
N THR A 129 -24.55 8.62 -5.99
CA THR A 129 -23.73 7.71 -6.79
C THR A 129 -23.27 8.29 -8.11
N ASN A 130 -21.97 8.28 -8.35
CA ASN A 130 -21.37 8.60 -9.64
C ASN A 130 -21.07 7.34 -10.45
N LYS A 131 -22.02 6.89 -11.28
CA LYS A 131 -21.89 5.65 -12.07
C LYS A 131 -20.65 5.63 -12.98
N LYS A 132 -20.27 6.78 -13.57
CA LYS A 132 -19.09 6.87 -14.46
C LYS A 132 -17.79 6.67 -13.69
N LYS A 133 -17.66 7.33 -12.54
CA LYS A 133 -16.50 7.16 -11.66
C LYS A 133 -16.47 5.76 -11.05
N THR A 134 -17.59 5.21 -10.59
CA THR A 134 -17.71 3.83 -10.13
C THR A 134 -17.17 2.85 -11.17
N LYS A 135 -17.61 2.96 -12.45
CA LYS A 135 -17.09 2.10 -13.53
C LYS A 135 -15.57 2.23 -13.73
N LYS A 136 -15.03 3.44 -13.59
CA LYS A 136 -13.57 3.68 -13.66
C LYS A 136 -12.84 3.02 -12.48
N TYR A 137 -13.35 3.17 -11.27
CA TYR A 137 -12.73 2.63 -10.06
C TYR A 137 -12.83 1.11 -10.00
N THR A 138 -13.94 0.51 -10.45
CA THR A 138 -14.06 -0.95 -10.62
C THR A 138 -12.90 -1.50 -11.45
N LYS A 139 -12.57 -0.87 -12.58
CA LYS A 139 -11.44 -1.32 -13.43
C LYS A 139 -10.07 -1.22 -12.73
N ILE A 140 -9.91 -0.33 -11.77
CA ILE A 140 -8.65 -0.13 -11.04
C ILE A 140 -8.58 -1.06 -9.84
N PHE A 141 -9.63 -1.15 -9.03
CA PHE A 141 -9.62 -1.72 -7.69
C PHE A 141 -10.30 -3.10 -7.55
N GLU A 142 -11.04 -3.55 -8.55
CA GLU A 142 -11.65 -4.88 -8.56
C GLU A 142 -10.89 -5.79 -9.53
N LYS A 143 -9.62 -6.09 -9.20
CA LYS A 143 -8.78 -7.01 -9.97
C LYS A 143 -9.10 -8.46 -9.60
N GLU A 144 -8.89 -9.37 -10.56
CA GLU A 144 -8.97 -10.81 -10.32
C GLU A 144 -8.09 -11.21 -9.12
N ASN A 145 -8.59 -12.12 -8.31
CA ASN A 145 -7.85 -12.62 -7.17
C ASN A 145 -6.64 -13.45 -7.61
N ARG A 146 -5.58 -13.38 -6.84
CA ARG A 146 -4.27 -13.97 -7.10
C ARG A 146 -3.73 -14.62 -5.85
N SER A 147 -2.81 -15.55 -6.00
CA SER A 147 -1.95 -16.00 -4.90
C SER A 147 -1.09 -14.83 -4.40
N ARG A 148 -0.58 -14.93 -3.17
CA ARG A 148 0.31 -13.89 -2.61
C ARG A 148 1.53 -13.60 -3.48
N PHE A 149 2.06 -14.61 -4.18
CA PHE A 149 3.19 -14.46 -5.09
C PHE A 149 2.82 -13.68 -6.35
N GLU A 150 1.67 -13.96 -6.94
CA GLU A 150 1.16 -13.23 -8.09
C GLU A 150 0.74 -11.80 -7.71
N TRP A 151 0.22 -11.58 -6.48
CA TRP A 151 -0.03 -10.24 -5.95
C TRP A 151 1.27 -9.46 -5.79
N LEU A 152 2.34 -10.07 -5.26
CA LEU A 152 3.65 -9.44 -5.16
C LEU A 152 4.18 -9.04 -6.54
N LYS A 153 4.12 -9.93 -7.56
CA LYS A 153 4.48 -9.59 -8.94
C LYS A 153 3.64 -8.43 -9.47
N TYR A 154 2.32 -8.47 -9.24
CA TYR A 154 1.43 -7.40 -9.69
C TYR A 154 1.78 -6.05 -9.04
N PHE A 155 1.94 -6.01 -7.72
CA PHE A 155 2.31 -4.80 -6.99
C PHE A 155 3.67 -4.24 -7.40
N PHE A 156 4.63 -5.12 -7.68
CA PHE A 156 5.94 -4.72 -8.18
C PHE A 156 5.84 -3.93 -9.49
N HIS A 157 5.08 -4.42 -10.46
CA HIS A 157 5.01 -3.81 -11.79
C HIS A 157 3.96 -2.71 -11.94
N HIS A 158 2.84 -2.82 -11.23
CA HIS A 158 1.64 -2.02 -11.50
C HIS A 158 1.24 -1.10 -10.33
N GLY A 159 1.84 -1.27 -9.15
CA GLY A 159 1.50 -0.49 -7.96
C GLY A 159 0.16 -0.90 -7.33
N ASN A 160 -0.43 0.02 -6.57
CA ASN A 160 -1.66 -0.25 -5.82
C ASN A 160 -2.90 -0.40 -6.70
N CYS A 161 -3.68 -1.43 -6.41
CA CYS A 161 -4.98 -1.69 -7.04
C CYS A 161 -6.03 -2.16 -6.01
N ILE A 162 -5.83 -1.85 -4.74
CA ILE A 162 -6.70 -2.26 -3.63
C ILE A 162 -7.13 -1.03 -2.84
N ALA A 163 -8.43 -0.94 -2.56
CA ALA A 163 -9.01 0.17 -1.81
C ALA A 163 -8.85 -0.06 -0.30
N ALA A 164 -7.97 0.68 0.35
CA ALA A 164 -7.71 0.57 1.79
C ALA A 164 -8.96 0.69 2.69
N PRO A 165 -9.93 1.59 2.44
CA PRO A 165 -11.13 1.69 3.28
C PRO A 165 -12.06 0.47 3.19
N SER A 166 -11.82 -0.47 2.25
CA SER A 166 -12.61 -1.69 2.14
C SER A 166 -12.09 -2.85 3.01
N LEU A 167 -10.98 -2.67 3.71
CA LEU A 167 -10.27 -3.68 4.50
C LEU A 167 -11.13 -4.29 5.61
N LEU A 168 -11.08 -5.61 5.72
CA LEU A 168 -11.18 -6.37 6.98
C LEU A 168 -9.95 -7.28 7.06
N ALA A 169 -9.23 -7.27 8.18
CA ALA A 169 -8.02 -8.05 8.36
C ALA A 169 -8.01 -8.79 9.71
N LYS A 170 -7.23 -9.83 9.83
CA LYS A 170 -6.84 -10.38 11.12
C LYS A 170 -6.00 -9.32 11.84
N THR A 171 -6.36 -8.97 13.06
CA THR A 171 -5.64 -7.97 13.87
C THR A 171 -4.19 -8.42 14.10
N SER A 172 -3.97 -9.72 14.34
CA SER A 172 -2.63 -10.30 14.47
C SER A 172 -1.79 -10.10 13.21
N ALA A 173 -2.37 -10.31 12.02
CA ALA A 173 -1.64 -10.17 10.76
C ALA A 173 -1.12 -8.74 10.55
N LEU A 174 -1.93 -7.71 10.87
CA LEU A 174 -1.49 -6.33 10.79
C LEU A 174 -0.38 -6.03 11.81
N LYS A 175 -0.52 -6.49 13.07
CA LYS A 175 0.47 -6.29 14.13
C LYS A 175 1.79 -6.98 13.81
N GLU A 176 1.78 -8.22 13.36
CA GLU A 176 2.96 -8.99 12.95
C GLU A 176 3.67 -8.38 11.74
N THR A 177 2.90 -7.81 10.81
CA THR A 177 3.45 -7.11 9.63
C THR A 177 4.08 -5.77 9.99
N GLY A 178 3.82 -5.20 11.19
CA GLY A 178 4.37 -3.94 11.68
C GLY A 178 3.51 -2.72 11.36
N ASN A 179 2.22 -2.89 11.11
CA ASN A 179 1.24 -1.82 10.88
C ASN A 179 1.58 -0.92 9.67
N PHE A 180 0.99 0.27 9.56
CA PHE A 180 1.32 1.24 8.51
C PHE A 180 2.68 1.91 8.76
N ASN A 181 3.46 2.06 7.70
CA ASN A 181 4.71 2.84 7.77
C ASN A 181 4.37 4.34 7.71
N LYS A 182 4.52 5.03 8.85
CA LYS A 182 4.15 6.44 9.01
C LYS A 182 4.96 7.43 8.17
N ILE A 183 6.09 7.00 7.61
CA ILE A 183 6.95 7.85 6.77
C ILE A 183 6.49 7.79 5.30
N ILE A 184 5.76 6.75 4.89
CA ILE A 184 5.17 6.63 3.56
C ILE A 184 3.86 7.41 3.53
N THR A 185 3.77 8.43 2.69
CA THR A 185 2.68 9.41 2.75
C THR A 185 1.53 9.17 1.77
N GLN A 186 1.79 8.52 0.64
CA GLN A 186 0.81 8.25 -0.41
C GLN A 186 0.65 6.76 -0.73
N ALA A 187 1.73 5.98 -0.66
CA ALA A 187 1.74 4.55 -0.98
C ALA A 187 1.77 3.67 0.28
N HIS A 188 1.29 4.17 1.42
CA HIS A 188 1.35 3.49 2.71
C HIS A 188 0.50 2.21 2.75
N ASP A 189 -0.59 2.18 2.02
CA ASP A 189 -1.45 1.01 1.84
C ASP A 189 -0.75 -0.06 0.98
N LEU A 190 -0.17 0.30 -0.16
CA LEU A 190 0.62 -0.61 -1.00
C LEU A 190 1.80 -1.20 -0.22
N ASP A 191 2.52 -0.38 0.57
CA ASP A 191 3.60 -0.83 1.44
C ASP A 191 3.12 -1.94 2.39
N LEU A 192 1.96 -1.76 3.02
CA LEU A 192 1.38 -2.72 3.94
C LEU A 192 0.95 -4.02 3.22
N TRP A 193 0.32 -3.92 2.03
CA TRP A 193 -0.12 -5.11 1.26
C TRP A 193 1.06 -5.96 0.82
N ILE A 194 2.15 -5.33 0.36
CA ILE A 194 3.39 -6.04 0.00
C ILE A 194 3.96 -6.77 1.23
N ARG A 195 4.03 -6.09 2.37
CA ARG A 195 4.57 -6.70 3.60
C ARG A 195 3.70 -7.85 4.11
N LEU A 196 2.36 -7.74 4.03
CA LEU A 196 1.44 -8.84 4.35
C LEU A 196 1.70 -10.07 3.48
N CYS A 197 1.82 -9.89 2.16
CA CYS A 197 2.10 -10.98 1.23
C CYS A 197 3.49 -11.59 1.47
N LEU A 198 4.52 -10.78 1.74
CA LEU A 198 5.87 -11.26 2.08
C LEU A 198 5.90 -12.04 3.39
N GLN A 199 5.06 -11.68 4.37
CA GLN A 199 4.92 -12.36 5.65
C GLN A 199 4.20 -13.73 5.53
N GLY A 200 3.66 -14.04 4.34
CA GLY A 200 3.02 -15.34 4.06
C GLY A 200 1.49 -15.31 3.99
N TYR A 201 0.87 -14.18 4.22
CA TYR A 201 -0.59 -14.04 4.18
C TYR A 201 -1.12 -13.93 2.74
N GLU A 202 -2.18 -14.66 2.45
CA GLU A 202 -3.01 -14.43 1.27
C GLU A 202 -3.92 -13.23 1.50
N ILE A 203 -4.30 -12.55 0.40
CA ILE A 203 -5.29 -11.47 0.40
C ILE A 203 -6.36 -11.73 -0.67
N HIS A 204 -7.59 -11.27 -0.42
CA HIS A 204 -8.73 -11.52 -1.30
C HIS A 204 -9.57 -10.27 -1.52
N ILE A 205 -10.16 -10.14 -2.69
CA ILE A 205 -11.12 -9.09 -3.04
C ILE A 205 -12.48 -9.73 -3.29
N ILE A 206 -13.49 -9.41 -2.48
CA ILE A 206 -14.88 -9.75 -2.76
C ILE A 206 -15.36 -8.78 -3.83
N HIS A 207 -15.77 -9.31 -4.99
CA HIS A 207 -16.19 -8.51 -6.15
C HIS A 207 -17.65 -8.01 -6.01
N GLU A 208 -18.02 -7.63 -4.77
CA GLU A 208 -19.25 -6.93 -4.48
C GLU A 208 -18.92 -5.53 -3.95
N LYS A 209 -19.79 -4.57 -4.24
CA LYS A 209 -19.63 -3.19 -3.78
C LYS A 209 -20.13 -3.05 -2.35
N LEU A 210 -19.23 -3.30 -1.39
CA LEU A 210 -19.54 -3.27 0.03
C LEU A 210 -19.07 -1.98 0.71
N LEU A 211 -18.56 -1.03 -0.06
CA LEU A 211 -18.10 0.30 0.36
C LEU A 211 -18.65 1.36 -0.58
N LYS A 212 -19.14 2.47 -0.04
CA LYS A 212 -19.35 3.71 -0.79
C LYS A 212 -18.20 4.65 -0.50
N TYR A 213 -17.33 4.80 -1.48
CA TYR A 213 -16.16 5.68 -1.42
C TYR A 213 -16.57 7.10 -1.80
N ARG A 214 -16.35 8.06 -0.89
CA ARG A 214 -16.69 9.46 -1.11
C ARG A 214 -15.57 10.20 -1.80
N GLU A 215 -15.85 10.71 -3.00
CA GLU A 215 -14.97 11.61 -3.72
C GLU A 215 -15.40 13.05 -3.48
N ARG A 216 -14.59 13.79 -2.75
CA ARG A 216 -14.85 15.18 -2.37
C ARG A 216 -14.42 16.15 -3.46
N ASN A 217 -15.07 17.30 -3.51
CA ASN A 217 -14.71 18.37 -4.43
C ASN A 217 -13.33 18.97 -4.09
N ASN A 218 -12.80 19.82 -4.94
CA ASN A 218 -11.58 20.61 -4.72
C ASN A 218 -10.30 19.75 -4.41
N ASN A 219 -10.28 18.48 -4.81
CA ASN A 219 -9.14 17.57 -4.54
C ASN A 219 -8.82 17.40 -3.04
N GLU A 220 -9.81 17.41 -2.19
CA GLU A 220 -9.65 17.27 -0.74
C GLU A 220 -9.34 15.84 -0.28
N ASN A 221 -9.60 14.81 -1.11
CA ASN A 221 -9.18 13.46 -0.77
C ASN A 221 -7.65 13.33 -0.77
N LEU A 222 -7.11 12.58 0.15
CA LEU A 222 -5.67 12.29 0.25
C LEU A 222 -5.12 11.66 -1.04
N SER A 223 -5.94 10.85 -1.72
CA SER A 223 -5.64 10.19 -2.99
C SER A 223 -5.87 11.06 -4.24
N SER A 224 -6.25 12.33 -4.08
CA SER A 224 -6.53 13.22 -5.22
C SER A 224 -5.31 13.41 -6.11
N ASN A 225 -5.54 13.39 -7.44
CA ASN A 225 -4.48 13.48 -8.44
C ASN A 225 -3.96 14.92 -8.62
N THR A 226 -3.26 15.43 -7.62
CA THR A 226 -2.59 16.74 -7.67
C THR A 226 -1.12 16.59 -8.09
N LYS A 227 -0.45 17.70 -8.39
CA LYS A 227 1.00 17.70 -8.66
C LYS A 227 1.77 17.13 -7.46
N ASP A 228 1.43 17.58 -6.26
CA ASP A 228 2.13 17.21 -5.03
C ASP A 228 1.94 15.74 -4.67
N THR A 229 0.71 15.21 -4.82
CA THR A 229 0.45 13.77 -4.61
C THR A 229 1.22 12.91 -5.59
N ARG A 230 1.34 13.31 -6.86
CA ARG A 230 2.16 12.58 -7.84
C ARG A 230 3.64 12.58 -7.50
N ILE A 231 4.19 13.71 -7.04
CA ILE A 231 5.61 13.80 -6.61
C ILE A 231 5.85 12.89 -5.39
N ARG A 232 4.99 12.98 -4.37
CA ARG A 232 5.09 12.11 -3.18
C ARG A 232 4.98 10.64 -3.56
N LEU A 233 4.05 10.29 -4.45
CA LEU A 233 3.86 8.91 -4.91
C LEU A 233 5.09 8.36 -5.63
N LEU A 234 5.75 9.16 -6.47
CA LEU A 234 7.00 8.74 -7.13
C LEU A 234 8.11 8.43 -6.11
N PHE A 235 8.24 9.29 -5.09
CA PHE A 235 9.20 9.09 -4.01
C PHE A 235 8.85 7.86 -3.16
N ASP A 236 7.60 7.72 -2.76
CA ASP A 236 7.13 6.62 -1.93
C ASP A 236 7.27 5.27 -2.65
N ASN A 237 6.93 5.19 -3.94
CA ASN A 237 7.03 3.94 -4.71
C ASN A 237 8.46 3.40 -4.74
N GLU A 238 9.48 4.24 -4.89
CA GLU A 238 10.88 3.80 -4.80
C GLU A 238 11.18 3.18 -3.44
N LYS A 239 10.65 3.77 -2.33
CA LYS A 239 10.82 3.22 -0.98
C LYS A 239 10.02 1.93 -0.75
N VAL A 240 8.83 1.84 -1.31
CA VAL A 240 7.96 0.64 -1.23
C VAL A 240 8.63 -0.55 -1.93
N LEU A 241 9.30 -0.34 -3.07
CA LEU A 241 10.04 -1.41 -3.77
C LEU A 241 11.14 -2.03 -2.89
N LYS A 242 11.72 -1.29 -1.93
CA LYS A 242 12.71 -1.84 -0.99
C LYS A 242 12.19 -2.99 -0.12
N ASN A 243 10.87 -3.15 0.02
CA ASN A 243 10.31 -4.32 0.70
C ASN A 243 10.69 -5.63 0.01
N PHE A 244 10.87 -5.65 -1.32
CA PHE A 244 11.27 -6.84 -2.06
C PHE A 244 12.69 -7.32 -1.71
N LEU A 245 13.51 -6.47 -1.13
CA LEU A 245 14.83 -6.85 -0.60
C LEU A 245 14.74 -7.78 0.63
N LYS A 246 13.54 -7.96 1.20
CA LYS A 246 13.27 -8.93 2.27
C LYS A 246 13.07 -10.35 1.74
N ILE A 247 13.02 -10.55 0.42
CA ILE A 247 13.01 -11.90 -0.17
C ILE A 247 14.33 -12.56 0.21
N SER A 248 14.24 -13.67 0.95
CA SER A 248 15.38 -14.35 1.58
C SER A 248 15.75 -15.67 0.91
N SER A 249 14.95 -16.15 -0.04
CA SER A 249 15.23 -17.39 -0.78
C SER A 249 15.01 -17.22 -2.28
N LEU A 250 15.87 -17.85 -3.07
CA LEU A 250 15.76 -17.90 -4.53
C LEU A 250 14.45 -18.59 -4.95
N ASN A 251 14.00 -19.58 -4.17
CA ASN A 251 12.73 -20.27 -4.41
C ASN A 251 11.53 -19.30 -4.31
N ASP A 252 11.50 -18.40 -3.33
CA ASP A 252 10.43 -17.40 -3.22
C ASP A 252 10.54 -16.35 -4.33
N PHE A 253 11.76 -15.93 -4.69
CA PHE A 253 11.97 -15.06 -5.84
C PHE A 253 11.40 -15.66 -7.13
N ILE A 254 11.68 -16.94 -7.41
CA ILE A 254 11.18 -17.66 -8.59
C ILE A 254 9.65 -17.77 -8.58
N LYS A 255 9.03 -18.00 -7.42
CA LYS A 255 7.56 -18.03 -7.32
C LYS A 255 6.93 -16.68 -7.62
N ILE A 256 7.60 -15.58 -7.26
CA ILE A 256 7.12 -14.22 -7.54
C ILE A 256 7.38 -13.86 -9.01
N PHE A 257 8.58 -14.14 -9.53
CA PHE A 257 9.05 -13.77 -10.86
C PHE A 257 9.49 -15.00 -11.69
N PRO A 258 8.57 -15.89 -12.07
CA PRO A 258 8.91 -17.15 -12.75
C PRO A 258 9.60 -16.94 -14.10
N ASP A 259 9.31 -15.83 -14.77
CA ASP A 259 9.86 -15.51 -16.09
C ASP A 259 11.30 -14.94 -16.04
N SER A 260 11.78 -14.57 -14.86
CA SER A 260 13.08 -13.90 -14.64
C SER A 260 14.18 -14.84 -14.17
N SER A 261 13.86 -16.10 -13.91
CA SER A 261 14.79 -17.11 -13.42
C SER A 261 15.67 -17.68 -14.54
N GLY A 262 16.67 -16.93 -14.96
CA GLY A 262 17.79 -17.47 -15.77
C GLY A 262 18.85 -18.19 -14.94
N ALA A 263 18.65 -18.29 -13.62
CA ALA A 263 19.58 -18.98 -12.73
C ALA A 263 19.16 -20.44 -12.56
N SER A 264 20.03 -21.37 -12.90
CA SER A 264 19.88 -22.77 -12.48
C SER A 264 19.90 -22.81 -10.94
N LEU A 265 18.98 -23.57 -10.33
CA LEU A 265 18.99 -23.84 -8.90
C LEU A 265 20.28 -24.59 -8.54
N GLN A 266 21.32 -23.85 -8.19
CA GLN A 266 22.57 -24.39 -7.62
C GLN A 266 22.57 -24.18 -6.13
N PHE A 267 23.36 -24.96 -5.41
CA PHE A 267 23.58 -24.73 -3.98
C PHE A 267 24.48 -23.50 -3.81
N PHE A 268 23.94 -22.45 -3.21
CA PHE A 268 24.66 -21.23 -2.85
C PHE A 268 24.79 -21.12 -1.33
N SER A 269 25.82 -20.45 -0.84
CA SER A 269 25.80 -19.96 0.54
C SER A 269 24.68 -18.93 0.71
N LYS A 270 24.27 -18.62 1.94
CA LYS A 270 23.22 -17.60 2.18
C LYS A 270 23.62 -16.22 1.67
N GLU A 271 24.90 -15.89 1.76
CA GLU A 271 25.47 -14.64 1.30
C GLU A 271 25.44 -14.56 -0.23
N GLU A 272 25.87 -15.61 -0.92
CA GLU A 272 25.80 -15.72 -2.37
C GLU A 272 24.36 -15.67 -2.88
N GLU A 273 23.45 -16.42 -2.26
CA GLU A 273 22.02 -16.42 -2.59
C GLU A 273 21.43 -15.01 -2.50
N LYS A 274 21.78 -14.26 -1.45
CA LYS A 274 21.31 -12.88 -1.27
C LYS A 274 21.82 -11.93 -2.36
N ILE A 275 23.08 -12.04 -2.75
CA ILE A 275 23.67 -11.27 -3.85
C ILE A 275 22.92 -11.56 -5.18
N ILE A 276 22.68 -12.84 -5.45
CA ILE A 276 21.97 -13.29 -6.65
C ILE A 276 20.52 -12.78 -6.64
N ILE A 277 19.80 -12.89 -5.54
CA ILE A 277 18.42 -12.37 -5.42
C ILE A 277 18.38 -10.86 -5.66
N ASP A 278 19.28 -10.09 -5.06
CA ASP A 278 19.32 -8.63 -5.23
C ASP A 278 19.61 -8.26 -6.69
N TYR A 279 20.52 -8.97 -7.35
CA TYR A 279 20.78 -8.78 -8.78
C TYR A 279 19.59 -9.16 -9.66
N LEU A 280 18.87 -10.21 -9.33
CA LEU A 280 17.65 -10.60 -10.06
C LEU A 280 16.52 -9.59 -9.85
N ILE A 281 16.35 -9.03 -8.64
CA ILE A 281 15.42 -7.93 -8.37
C ILE A 281 15.82 -6.69 -9.18
N PHE A 282 17.13 -6.36 -9.23
CA PHE A 282 17.63 -5.30 -10.09
C PHE A 282 17.22 -5.54 -11.55
N LYS A 283 17.48 -6.73 -12.10
CA LYS A 283 17.13 -7.07 -13.50
C LYS A 283 15.63 -6.91 -13.76
N GLU A 284 14.79 -7.37 -12.82
CA GLU A 284 13.34 -7.25 -12.92
C GLU A 284 12.90 -5.80 -12.96
N ALA A 285 13.41 -4.96 -12.04
CA ALA A 285 13.09 -3.54 -11.99
C ALA A 285 13.62 -2.77 -13.21
N TYR A 286 14.82 -3.08 -13.70
CA TYR A 286 15.47 -2.36 -14.79
C TYR A 286 14.86 -2.67 -16.16
N LYS A 287 14.55 -3.96 -16.41
CA LYS A 287 14.09 -4.41 -17.74
C LYS A 287 12.59 -4.33 -17.94
N ASN A 288 11.82 -4.63 -16.91
CA ASN A 288 10.39 -4.92 -17.05
C ASN A 288 9.48 -3.80 -16.59
N SER A 289 10.06 -2.64 -16.20
CA SER A 289 9.26 -1.55 -15.67
C SER A 289 9.50 -0.24 -16.39
N PRO A 290 8.44 0.37 -16.96
CA PRO A 290 8.54 1.62 -17.71
C PRO A 290 8.64 2.86 -16.81
N ASN A 291 8.56 2.70 -15.49
CA ASN A 291 8.47 3.82 -14.56
C ASN A 291 9.84 4.27 -14.05
N HIS A 292 10.08 5.57 -14.03
CA HIS A 292 11.35 6.15 -13.57
C HIS A 292 11.79 5.73 -12.17
N TYR A 293 10.86 5.52 -11.24
CA TYR A 293 11.18 5.08 -9.88
C TYR A 293 11.71 3.64 -9.83
N HIS A 294 11.29 2.75 -10.76
CA HIS A 294 11.87 1.40 -10.87
C HIS A 294 13.31 1.46 -11.35
N THR A 295 13.59 2.28 -12.37
CA THR A 295 14.95 2.44 -12.87
C THR A 295 15.87 3.03 -11.81
N GLN A 296 15.40 4.03 -11.05
CA GLN A 296 16.19 4.61 -9.97
C GLN A 296 16.45 3.59 -8.85
N PHE A 297 15.43 2.87 -8.42
CA PHE A 297 15.56 1.78 -7.47
C PHE A 297 16.55 0.72 -7.96
N ALA A 298 16.44 0.29 -9.23
CA ALA A 298 17.30 -0.71 -9.82
C ALA A 298 18.78 -0.30 -9.82
N VAL A 299 19.09 0.92 -10.27
CA VAL A 299 20.48 1.40 -10.32
C VAL A 299 21.07 1.54 -8.93
N SER A 300 20.29 2.05 -7.96
CA SER A 300 20.71 2.12 -6.56
C SER A 300 20.97 0.74 -5.97
N LEU A 301 20.08 -0.23 -6.24
CA LEU A 301 20.23 -1.60 -5.77
C LEU A 301 21.46 -2.29 -6.37
N LEU A 302 21.72 -2.12 -7.68
CA LEU A 302 22.91 -2.67 -8.31
C LEU A 302 24.19 -2.11 -7.66
N TYR A 303 24.24 -0.80 -7.42
CA TYR A 303 25.36 -0.18 -6.73
C TYR A 303 25.56 -0.77 -5.31
N GLU A 304 24.48 -0.84 -4.51
CA GLU A 304 24.52 -1.41 -3.16
C GLU A 304 24.93 -2.91 -3.20
N THR A 305 24.50 -3.65 -4.20
CA THR A 305 24.85 -5.08 -4.36
C THR A 305 26.33 -5.25 -4.65
N LEU A 306 26.91 -4.43 -5.54
CA LEU A 306 28.33 -4.49 -5.92
C LEU A 306 29.28 -4.05 -4.79
N GLN A 307 28.78 -3.40 -3.72
CA GLN A 307 29.57 -3.10 -2.53
C GLN A 307 29.77 -4.31 -1.61
N LYS A 308 29.07 -5.42 -1.85
CA LYS A 308 29.20 -6.63 -1.03
C LYS A 308 30.41 -7.42 -1.44
N ASP A 309 31.07 -8.04 -0.45
CA ASP A 309 32.27 -8.85 -0.69
C ASP A 309 32.00 -9.99 -1.68
N GLY A 310 32.86 -10.14 -2.70
CA GLY A 310 32.77 -11.17 -3.73
C GLY A 310 31.61 -10.99 -4.73
N ALA A 311 30.82 -9.90 -4.66
CA ALA A 311 29.65 -9.73 -5.50
C ALA A 311 29.98 -9.71 -7.01
N GLU A 312 31.03 -9.04 -7.44
CA GLU A 312 31.44 -8.99 -8.85
C GLU A 312 31.79 -10.38 -9.38
N GLU A 313 32.54 -11.16 -8.61
CA GLU A 313 32.92 -12.53 -8.97
C GLU A 313 31.69 -13.45 -9.07
N ILE A 314 30.79 -13.38 -8.08
CA ILE A 314 29.55 -14.15 -8.06
C ILE A 314 28.66 -13.79 -9.27
N LEU A 315 28.51 -12.52 -9.57
CA LEU A 315 27.67 -12.07 -10.68
C LEU A 315 28.30 -12.36 -12.03
N ASN A 316 29.62 -12.26 -12.15
CA ASN A 316 30.33 -12.66 -13.38
C ASN A 316 30.16 -14.15 -13.65
N LYS A 317 30.41 -15.00 -12.65
CA LYS A 317 30.29 -16.46 -12.75
C LYS A 317 28.88 -16.91 -13.15
N ASN A 318 27.84 -16.31 -12.58
CA ASN A 318 26.46 -16.77 -12.74
C ASN A 318 25.73 -16.08 -13.91
N PHE A 319 26.11 -14.87 -14.28
CA PHE A 319 25.37 -14.03 -15.25
C PHE A 319 26.25 -13.40 -16.32
N GLY A 320 27.57 -13.58 -16.28
CA GLY A 320 28.51 -12.91 -17.17
C GLY A 320 28.58 -11.39 -16.96
N PHE A 321 28.13 -10.92 -15.78
CA PHE A 321 28.13 -9.50 -15.45
C PHE A 321 29.54 -9.01 -15.14
N ASP A 322 29.95 -7.89 -15.76
CA ASP A 322 31.24 -7.25 -15.53
C ASP A 322 31.11 -5.73 -15.32
N PHE A 323 32.24 -5.09 -15.00
CA PHE A 323 32.27 -3.66 -14.77
C PHE A 323 31.96 -2.81 -16.02
N ASN A 324 32.12 -3.35 -17.23
CA ASN A 324 31.76 -2.64 -18.45
C ASN A 324 30.24 -2.63 -18.64
N GLU A 325 29.56 -3.72 -18.28
CA GLU A 325 28.10 -3.75 -18.25
C GLU A 325 27.56 -2.77 -17.21
N TYR A 326 28.17 -2.70 -16.00
CA TYR A 326 27.82 -1.69 -15.00
C TYR A 326 27.93 -0.26 -15.55
N LYS A 327 29.06 0.10 -16.17
CA LYS A 327 29.26 1.42 -16.80
C LYS A 327 28.17 1.73 -17.83
N LYS A 328 27.82 0.76 -18.67
CA LYS A 328 26.77 0.91 -19.68
C LYS A 328 25.41 1.20 -19.03
N ILE A 329 25.05 0.46 -17.97
CA ILE A 329 23.79 0.64 -17.25
C ILE A 329 23.70 2.04 -16.66
N ILE A 330 24.72 2.51 -15.94
CA ILE A 330 24.70 3.84 -15.31
C ILE A 330 24.68 4.97 -16.34
N THR A 331 25.35 4.81 -17.49
CA THR A 331 25.35 5.80 -18.57
C THR A 331 23.98 5.89 -19.26
N GLN A 332 23.25 4.78 -19.38
CA GLN A 332 21.91 4.73 -19.95
C GLN A 332 20.79 5.10 -18.97
N ASN A 333 21.14 5.43 -17.73
CA ASN A 333 20.16 5.86 -16.73
C ASN A 333 19.40 7.11 -17.22
N PRO A 334 18.06 7.21 -17.02
CA PRO A 334 17.25 8.38 -17.38
C PRO A 334 17.78 9.72 -16.87
N LEU A 335 18.48 9.75 -15.75
CA LEU A 335 19.20 10.94 -15.28
C LEU A 335 20.34 11.33 -16.21
N GLY A 336 21.11 10.36 -16.74
CA GLY A 336 22.14 10.61 -17.74
C GLY A 336 21.54 11.12 -19.06
N VAL A 337 20.44 10.53 -19.50
CA VAL A 337 19.69 10.99 -20.70
C VAL A 337 19.09 12.39 -20.52
N LEU A 338 18.64 12.73 -19.31
CA LEU A 338 18.19 14.09 -18.97
C LEU A 338 19.35 15.08 -18.98
N LEU A 339 20.53 14.69 -18.50
CA LEU A 339 21.74 15.51 -18.53
C LEU A 339 22.23 15.76 -19.96
N GLU A 340 22.16 14.77 -20.85
CA GLU A 340 22.47 14.95 -22.27
C GLU A 340 21.51 15.90 -22.96
N LYS A 341 20.19 15.74 -22.73
CA LYS A 341 19.18 16.68 -23.23
C LYS A 341 19.33 18.08 -22.63
N CYS A 342 19.94 18.19 -21.44
CA CYS A 342 20.28 19.46 -20.81
C CYS A 342 21.46 20.19 -21.45
N ASN A 343 22.24 19.56 -22.31
CA ASN A 343 23.32 20.23 -23.09
C ASN A 343 22.81 20.97 -24.33
N GLU A 344 21.52 20.85 -24.69
CA GLU A 344 20.92 21.72 -25.70
C GLU A 344 20.58 23.12 -25.13
N PRO A 345 20.61 24.20 -25.94
CA PRO A 345 20.53 25.60 -25.46
C PRO A 345 19.29 25.92 -24.62
N PHE A 346 18.20 25.17 -24.79
CA PHE A 346 16.93 25.35 -24.04
C PHE A 346 17.00 24.75 -22.60
N SER A 347 17.92 23.82 -22.37
CA SER A 347 18.03 23.06 -21.14
C SER A 347 18.85 23.75 -20.04
N LYS A 348 19.69 24.71 -20.37
CA LYS A 348 20.46 25.50 -19.37
C LYS A 348 19.55 26.24 -18.37
N LYS A 349 18.30 26.54 -18.78
CA LYS A 349 17.31 27.19 -17.90
C LYS A 349 16.70 26.23 -16.88
N ILE A 350 16.52 24.96 -17.25
CA ILE A 350 15.99 23.91 -16.40
C ILE A 350 17.05 23.46 -15.37
N LEU A 351 18.31 23.29 -15.81
CA LEU A 351 19.41 22.92 -14.90
C LEU A 351 19.66 23.98 -13.81
N LYS A 352 19.56 25.28 -14.15
CA LYS A 352 19.66 26.37 -13.18
C LYS A 352 18.52 26.42 -12.16
N SER A 353 17.35 25.84 -12.48
CA SER A 353 16.24 25.72 -11.53
C SER A 353 16.40 24.53 -10.58
N PHE A 354 17.10 23.48 -11.00
CA PHE A 354 17.40 22.31 -10.16
C PHE A 354 18.63 22.49 -9.26
N LEU A 355 19.60 23.31 -9.70
CA LEU A 355 20.82 23.60 -8.91
C LEU A 355 20.70 24.79 -7.96
N LYS A 356 19.50 25.38 -7.84
CA LYS A 356 19.17 26.44 -6.87
C LYS A 356 18.42 25.93 -5.64
N ILE A 357 18.58 24.64 -5.32
CA ILE A 357 18.15 24.07 -4.04
C ILE A 357 19.36 24.00 -3.11
#